data_0d133cc89f04bc782300acf498aae9b1
#
_entry.id   0d133cc89f04bc782300acf498aae9b1
#
_cell.length_a   1.000
_cell.length_b   1.000
_cell.length_c   1.000
_cell.angle_alpha   90.00
_cell.angle_beta   90.00
_cell.angle_gamma   90.00
#
_symmetry.space_group_name_H-M   'P 1'
#
loop_
_entity.id
_entity.type
_entity.pdbx_description
1 polymer ?
#
loop_
_entity_poly.entity_id
_entity_poly.type
_entity_poly.pdbx_seq_one_letter_code
_entity_poly.pdbx_strand_id
1 'polypeptide(L)'
;MKLRVQNIQGLTPNFTVTIDEDSDLAFKGGSELRVTNQSALPLPHGTTDQFNNQQIVQAPNRGYETGQLRWNTATQKLEVFNNGVWAG
;
A
#
# COMPACT_ATOMS: atom_id res chain seq x y z
N MET A 1 11.29 17.86 11.39
CA MET A 1 11.27 18.77 10.22
C MET A 1 9.99 18.57 9.43
N LYS A 2 9.39 19.64 8.96
CA LYS A 2 8.22 19.57 8.07
C LYS A 2 8.51 20.30 6.78
N LEU A 3 8.19 19.67 5.66
CA LEU A 3 8.20 20.29 4.35
C LEU A 3 6.75 20.54 3.93
N ARG A 4 6.43 21.81 3.65
CA ARG A 4 5.09 22.18 3.19
C ARG A 4 5.17 22.63 1.75
N VAL A 5 4.45 21.93 0.88
CA VAL A 5 4.39 22.24 -0.54
C VAL A 5 2.95 22.17 -1.02
N GLN A 6 2.61 23.00 -2.02
CA GLN A 6 1.29 22.94 -2.63
C GLN A 6 1.25 21.93 -3.77
N ASN A 7 2.37 21.65 -4.36
CA ASN A 7 2.44 20.78 -5.52
C ASN A 7 3.79 20.09 -5.56
N ILE A 8 3.78 18.80 -5.84
CA ILE A 8 5.00 18.01 -6.09
C ILE A 8 4.92 17.50 -7.51
N GLN A 9 5.87 17.94 -8.36
CA GLN A 9 5.93 17.50 -9.75
C GLN A 9 7.23 16.80 -10.00
N GLY A 10 7.16 15.71 -10.76
CA GLY A 10 8.34 14.98 -11.16
C GLY A 10 8.94 15.52 -12.45
N LEU A 11 10.20 15.19 -12.65
CA LEU A 11 10.89 15.46 -13.92
C LEU A 11 10.65 14.29 -14.86
N THR A 12 10.30 14.61 -16.11
CA THR A 12 10.11 13.57 -17.12
C THR A 12 11.48 13.00 -17.52
N PRO A 13 11.50 11.73 -18.04
CA PRO A 13 10.33 10.88 -18.29
C PRO A 13 9.86 10.07 -17.08
N ASN A 14 10.67 9.96 -16.04
CA ASN A 14 10.36 9.08 -14.93
C ASN A 14 10.52 9.80 -13.60
N PHE A 15 9.48 9.74 -12.79
CA PHE A 15 9.53 10.26 -11.43
C PHE A 15 8.92 9.23 -10.48
N THR A 16 9.64 8.95 -9.40
CA THR A 16 9.19 8.00 -8.40
C THR A 16 9.30 8.62 -7.02
N VAL A 17 8.25 8.52 -6.23
CA VAL A 17 8.30 8.82 -4.80
C VAL A 17 8.32 7.49 -4.06
N THR A 18 9.39 7.26 -3.31
CA THR A 18 9.55 6.03 -2.53
C THR A 18 9.37 6.34 -1.05
N ILE A 19 8.50 5.57 -0.41
CA ILE A 19 8.30 5.61 1.03
C ILE A 19 9.05 4.42 1.60
N ASP A 20 9.96 4.69 2.54
CA ASP A 20 10.84 3.66 3.11
C ASP A 20 10.05 2.65 3.94
N GLU A 21 10.72 1.54 4.25
CA GLU A 21 10.16 0.47 5.06
C GLU A 21 9.66 1.01 6.40
N ASP A 22 8.58 0.42 6.90
CA ASP A 22 7.97 0.75 8.19
C ASP A 22 7.59 2.23 8.31
N SER A 23 7.17 2.83 7.19
CA SER A 23 6.74 4.22 7.10
C SER A 23 5.33 4.31 6.55
N ASP A 24 4.69 5.45 6.74
CA ASP A 24 3.33 5.70 6.27
C ASP A 24 3.28 6.92 5.36
N LEU A 25 2.37 6.86 4.38
CA LEU A 25 1.83 8.04 3.72
C LEU A 25 0.40 8.21 4.24
N ALA A 26 0.18 9.22 5.07
CA ALA A 26 -1.08 9.37 5.80
C ALA A 26 -1.99 10.41 5.15
N PHE A 27 -3.26 10.05 4.97
CA PHE A 27 -4.32 10.94 4.50
C PHE A 27 -5.27 11.19 5.67
N LYS A 28 -5.33 12.43 6.14
CA LYS A 28 -6.14 12.80 7.30
C LYS A 28 -7.52 13.28 6.86
N GLY A 29 -8.44 13.33 7.83
CA GLY A 29 -9.85 13.58 7.60
C GLY A 29 -10.15 14.61 6.53
N GLY A 30 -11.04 14.27 5.63
CA GLY A 30 -11.44 15.13 4.52
C GLY A 30 -10.55 15.03 3.29
N SER A 31 -9.39 14.39 3.37
CA SER A 31 -8.53 14.17 2.20
C SER A 31 -8.73 12.78 1.64
N GLU A 32 -8.26 12.57 0.42
CA GLU A 32 -8.39 11.28 -0.24
C GLU A 32 -7.25 11.05 -1.23
N LEU A 33 -6.96 9.80 -1.49
CA LEU A 33 -6.04 9.41 -2.55
C LEU A 33 -6.82 9.30 -3.85
N ARG A 34 -6.40 10.07 -4.86
CA ARG A 34 -7.01 10.03 -6.18
C ARG A 34 -6.02 9.50 -7.21
N VAL A 35 -6.44 8.49 -7.95
CA VAL A 35 -5.72 8.00 -9.12
C VAL A 35 -6.53 8.47 -10.33
N THR A 36 -6.07 9.53 -10.99
CA THR A 36 -6.88 10.26 -11.98
C THR A 36 -6.65 9.83 -13.41
N ASN A 37 -5.64 9.00 -13.67
CA ASN A 37 -5.45 8.47 -15.00
C ASN A 37 -6.44 7.33 -15.27
N GLN A 38 -6.46 6.86 -16.51
CA GLN A 38 -7.36 5.78 -16.93
C GLN A 38 -6.69 4.40 -16.83
N SER A 39 -5.52 4.35 -16.20
CA SER A 39 -4.83 3.09 -15.94
C SER A 39 -5.34 2.43 -14.66
N ALA A 40 -4.73 1.34 -14.27
CA ALA A 40 -5.08 0.63 -13.06
C ALA A 40 -4.21 1.08 -11.89
N LEU A 41 -4.73 0.93 -10.68
CA LEU A 41 -3.95 1.11 -9.46
C LEU A 41 -3.36 -0.24 -9.07
N PRO A 42 -2.03 -0.40 -9.13
CA PRO A 42 -1.42 -1.65 -8.68
C PRO A 42 -1.57 -1.80 -7.17
N LEU A 43 -2.01 -2.97 -6.73
CA LEU A 43 -2.09 -3.31 -5.32
C LEU A 43 -0.86 -4.13 -4.90
N PRO A 44 -0.53 -4.16 -3.61
CA PRO A 44 0.45 -5.12 -3.14
C PRO A 44 0.06 -6.53 -3.59
N HIS A 45 1.00 -7.27 -4.14
CA HIS A 45 0.73 -8.61 -4.66
C HIS A 45 1.84 -9.58 -4.32
N GLY A 46 1.48 -10.84 -4.19
CA GLY A 46 2.40 -11.91 -3.87
C GLY A 46 1.64 -13.13 -3.41
N THR A 47 2.38 -14.17 -3.02
CA THR A 47 1.81 -15.36 -2.40
C THR A 47 1.56 -15.09 -0.92
N THR A 48 0.75 -15.97 -0.29
CA THR A 48 0.54 -15.89 1.16
C THR A 48 1.85 -15.94 1.92
N ASP A 49 2.78 -16.80 1.51
CA ASP A 49 4.07 -16.91 2.17
C ASP A 49 4.92 -15.65 2.00
N GLN A 50 4.88 -15.02 0.83
CA GLN A 50 5.59 -13.77 0.60
C GLN A 50 5.05 -12.65 1.47
N PHE A 51 3.74 -12.54 1.62
CA PHE A 51 3.13 -11.55 2.49
C PHE A 51 3.51 -11.75 3.95
N ASN A 52 3.46 -13.00 4.41
CA ASN A 52 3.81 -13.32 5.79
C ASN A 52 5.28 -13.01 6.07
N ASN A 53 6.17 -13.32 5.13
CA ASN A 53 7.59 -13.02 5.27
C ASN A 53 7.84 -11.51 5.29
N GLN A 54 7.17 -10.78 4.43
CA GLN A 54 7.28 -9.31 4.38
C GLN A 54 6.92 -8.71 5.73
N GLN A 55 5.81 -9.13 6.32
CA GLN A 55 5.34 -8.60 7.59
C GLN A 55 6.31 -8.95 8.73
N ILE A 56 6.82 -10.17 8.77
CA ILE A 56 7.71 -10.62 9.83
C ILE A 56 9.08 -9.92 9.72
N VAL A 57 9.63 -9.79 8.52
CA VAL A 57 11.00 -9.34 8.31
C VAL A 57 11.10 -7.82 8.19
N GLN A 58 10.22 -7.20 7.41
CA GLN A 58 10.36 -5.78 7.05
C GLN A 58 9.48 -4.86 7.89
N ALA A 59 8.40 -5.36 8.44
CA ALA A 59 7.50 -4.58 9.26
C ALA A 59 7.06 -5.36 10.51
N PRO A 60 8.00 -5.77 11.38
CA PRO A 60 7.67 -6.64 12.51
C PRO A 60 6.76 -5.99 13.54
N ASN A 61 6.70 -4.66 13.57
CA ASN A 61 5.86 -3.93 14.53
C ASN A 61 4.50 -3.53 13.96
N ARG A 62 4.20 -3.99 12.74
CA ARG A 62 2.93 -3.66 12.08
C ARG A 62 2.11 -4.92 11.93
N GLY A 63 0.90 -4.88 12.45
CA GLY A 63 -0.09 -5.91 12.21
C GLY A 63 -0.94 -5.58 11.00
N TYR A 64 -1.78 -6.51 10.62
CA TYR A 64 -2.80 -6.26 9.63
C TYR A 64 -3.97 -5.49 10.25
N GLU A 65 -4.62 -4.65 9.46
CA GLU A 65 -5.76 -3.86 9.87
C GLU A 65 -6.97 -4.19 9.00
N THR A 66 -8.14 -4.20 9.61
CA THR A 66 -9.39 -4.37 8.86
C THR A 66 -9.50 -3.33 7.77
N GLY A 67 -9.82 -3.78 6.56
CA GLY A 67 -9.95 -2.92 5.39
C GLY A 67 -8.73 -2.89 4.49
N GLN A 68 -7.62 -3.51 4.88
CA GLN A 68 -6.47 -3.62 3.99
C GLN A 68 -6.77 -4.53 2.79
N LEU A 69 -6.21 -4.19 1.65
CA LEU A 69 -6.39 -4.92 0.40
C LEU A 69 -5.06 -5.46 -0.10
N ARG A 70 -5.10 -6.64 -0.72
CA ARG A 70 -3.95 -7.22 -1.40
C ARG A 70 -4.42 -8.16 -2.51
N TRP A 71 -3.56 -8.40 -3.50
CA TRP A 71 -3.79 -9.41 -4.52
C TRP A 71 -2.92 -10.63 -4.22
N ASN A 72 -3.56 -11.78 -3.98
CA ASN A 72 -2.85 -13.03 -3.69
C ASN A 72 -2.66 -13.82 -4.99
N THR A 73 -1.41 -13.94 -5.44
CA THR A 73 -1.10 -14.61 -6.69
C THR A 73 -1.21 -16.14 -6.61
N ALA A 74 -1.11 -16.71 -5.40
CA ALA A 74 -1.29 -18.15 -5.22
C ALA A 74 -2.75 -18.56 -5.34
N THR A 75 -3.66 -17.75 -4.80
CA THR A 75 -5.11 -18.00 -4.88
C THR A 75 -5.78 -17.32 -6.06
N GLN A 76 -5.06 -16.37 -6.70
CA GLN A 76 -5.57 -15.53 -7.79
C GLN A 76 -6.82 -14.77 -7.38
N LYS A 77 -6.79 -14.17 -6.18
CA LYS A 77 -7.93 -13.44 -5.63
C LYS A 77 -7.51 -12.11 -5.03
N LEU A 78 -8.40 -11.14 -5.15
CA LEU A 78 -8.36 -9.93 -4.37
C LEU A 78 -8.79 -10.28 -2.94
N GLU A 79 -7.96 -9.94 -1.96
CA GLU A 79 -8.24 -10.25 -0.57
C GLU A 79 -8.39 -8.98 0.24
N VAL A 80 -9.31 -9.01 1.20
CA VAL A 80 -9.50 -7.95 2.18
C VAL A 80 -9.33 -8.54 3.58
N PHE A 81 -8.64 -7.82 4.44
CA PHE A 81 -8.49 -8.22 5.84
C PHE A 81 -9.72 -7.78 6.63
N ASN A 82 -10.36 -8.73 7.30
CA ASN A 82 -11.56 -8.45 8.08
C ASN A 82 -11.70 -9.47 9.22
N ASN A 83 -11.94 -8.97 10.42
CA ASN A 83 -12.10 -9.80 11.63
C ASN A 83 -10.96 -10.79 11.84
N GLY A 84 -9.75 -10.35 11.64
CA GLY A 84 -8.55 -11.14 11.91
C GLY A 84 -8.16 -12.12 10.81
N VAL A 85 -8.87 -12.13 9.67
CA VAL A 85 -8.57 -13.05 8.56
C VAL A 85 -8.57 -12.33 7.23
N TRP A 86 -7.81 -12.88 6.28
CA TRP A 86 -7.85 -12.47 4.89
C TRP A 86 -8.91 -13.28 4.16
N ALA A 87 -9.83 -12.58 3.50
CA ALA A 87 -10.93 -13.20 2.76
C ALA A 87 -10.94 -12.69 1.33
N GLY A 88 -11.12 -13.59 0.39
CA GLY A 88 -11.19 -13.26 -1.04
C GLY A 88 -12.46 -13.74 -1.70
#